data_77d83331ba026784fdd19e579f486f22
#
_entry.id   77d83331ba026784fdd19e579f486f22
#
_cell.length_a   1.000
_cell.length_b   1.000
_cell.length_c   1.000
_cell.angle_alpha   90.00
_cell.angle_beta   90.00
_cell.angle_gamma   90.00
#
_symmetry.space_group_name_H-M   'P 1'
#
loop_
_entity.id
_entity.type
_entity.pdbx_description
1 polymer ?
#
loop_
_entity_poly.entity_id
_entity_poly.type
_entity_poly.pdbx_seq_one_letter_code
_entity_poly.pdbx_strand_id
1 'polypeptide(L)'
;MNASLVGLAVSCCAVGMIASQAFAAEPGPLDRAILPLQEPARPLSKVLDARNATVPPRFEVKAPDGAPNVVIVLIDDMGFGVPTAFGGPVSMPTLDALAQQGLRYNNFHTTALCSPTRAALKSGRNHQTVNMGFITELATGLPGSTGQIPNATAPLAETLRLNGYATAAFGKWHETAAWEASVAGPFDRWPTRQGFDKF
;
A
#
# COMPACT_ATOMS: atom_id res chain seq x y z
N MET A 1 -56.55 -50.46 -57.85
CA MET A 1 -57.07 -49.28 -57.18
C MET A 1 -56.48 -49.34 -55.72
N ASN A 2 -55.43 -48.64 -55.54
CA ASN A 2 -54.64 -48.65 -54.30
C ASN A 2 -54.91 -47.33 -53.56
N ALA A 3 -55.39 -47.46 -52.32
CA ALA A 3 -55.54 -46.36 -51.39
C ALA A 3 -54.33 -46.35 -50.42
N SER A 4 -53.48 -45.33 -50.48
CA SER A 4 -52.38 -45.15 -49.58
C SER A 4 -52.86 -44.35 -48.36
N LEU A 5 -52.69 -44.94 -47.20
CA LEU A 5 -52.86 -44.26 -45.92
C LEU A 5 -51.57 -43.47 -45.58
N VAL A 6 -51.69 -42.16 -45.40
CA VAL A 6 -50.63 -41.31 -44.92
C VAL A 6 -50.73 -41.23 -43.39
N GLY A 7 -49.78 -41.79 -42.73
CA GLY A 7 -49.62 -41.68 -41.28
C GLY A 7 -48.98 -40.37 -40.88
N LEU A 8 -49.69 -39.57 -40.05
CA LEU A 8 -49.20 -38.34 -39.47
C LEU A 8 -48.39 -38.65 -38.19
N ALA A 9 -47.09 -38.51 -38.26
CA ALA A 9 -46.23 -38.60 -37.09
C ALA A 9 -46.18 -37.27 -36.32
N VAL A 10 -46.74 -37.22 -35.15
CA VAL A 10 -46.62 -36.05 -34.25
C VAL A 10 -45.29 -36.16 -33.51
N SER A 11 -44.35 -35.33 -33.91
CA SER A 11 -43.04 -35.19 -33.23
C SER A 11 -43.24 -34.27 -32.03
N CYS A 12 -43.15 -34.86 -30.85
CA CYS A 12 -43.17 -34.12 -29.55
C CYS A 12 -41.78 -33.54 -29.29
N CYS A 13 -41.57 -32.26 -29.63
CA CYS A 13 -40.31 -31.58 -29.26
C CYS A 13 -40.33 -31.30 -27.75
N ALA A 14 -39.58 -32.13 -27.01
CA ALA A 14 -39.22 -31.81 -25.61
C ALA A 14 -38.25 -30.66 -25.60
N VAL A 15 -38.73 -29.44 -25.27
CA VAL A 15 -37.87 -28.28 -24.98
C VAL A 15 -37.22 -28.49 -23.66
N GLY A 16 -36.00 -29.00 -23.65
CA GLY A 16 -35.15 -29.03 -22.49
C GLY A 16 -34.79 -27.63 -22.06
N MET A 17 -35.36 -27.13 -20.96
CA MET A 17 -34.88 -25.93 -20.29
C MET A 17 -33.48 -26.22 -19.73
N ILE A 18 -32.46 -25.79 -20.46
CA ILE A 18 -31.10 -25.69 -19.93
C ILE A 18 -31.15 -24.50 -18.97
N ALA A 19 -31.24 -24.75 -17.66
CA ALA A 19 -31.02 -23.75 -16.65
C ALA A 19 -29.54 -23.30 -16.78
N SER A 20 -29.30 -22.17 -17.45
CA SER A 20 -28.02 -21.52 -17.41
C SER A 20 -27.75 -21.13 -15.95
N GLN A 21 -26.93 -21.91 -15.28
CA GLN A 21 -26.28 -21.47 -14.06
C GLN A 21 -25.34 -20.34 -14.48
N ALA A 22 -25.76 -19.11 -14.26
CA ALA A 22 -24.85 -17.98 -14.33
C ALA A 22 -23.81 -18.18 -13.22
N PHE A 23 -22.68 -18.79 -13.57
CA PHE A 23 -21.49 -18.70 -12.74
C PHE A 23 -21.20 -17.21 -12.58
N ALA A 24 -21.20 -16.74 -11.34
CA ALA A 24 -20.66 -15.42 -11.06
C ALA A 24 -19.23 -15.43 -11.61
N ALA A 25 -18.95 -14.53 -12.57
CA ALA A 25 -17.62 -14.39 -13.10
C ALA A 25 -16.67 -14.11 -11.91
N GLU A 26 -15.57 -14.86 -11.85
CA GLU A 26 -14.49 -14.57 -10.90
C GLU A 26 -14.14 -13.09 -11.04
N PRO A 27 -14.04 -12.33 -9.93
CA PRO A 27 -13.67 -10.93 -10.00
C PRO A 27 -12.32 -10.84 -10.71
N GLY A 28 -12.25 -10.05 -11.77
CA GLY A 28 -11.00 -9.79 -12.48
C GLY A 28 -9.91 -9.23 -11.54
N PRO A 29 -8.65 -9.19 -12.01
CA PRO A 29 -7.55 -8.67 -11.19
C PRO A 29 -7.87 -7.24 -10.75
N LEU A 30 -7.60 -6.93 -9.47
CA LEU A 30 -7.82 -5.60 -8.90
C LEU A 30 -6.93 -4.57 -9.61
N ASP A 31 -7.52 -3.45 -10.01
CA ASP A 31 -6.75 -2.30 -10.51
C ASP A 31 -6.01 -1.63 -9.35
N ARG A 32 -4.70 -1.83 -9.30
CA ARG A 32 -3.82 -1.28 -8.26
C ARG A 32 -3.23 0.10 -8.61
N ALA A 33 -3.61 0.67 -9.75
CA ALA A 33 -3.22 2.03 -10.13
C ALA A 33 -4.03 3.10 -9.36
N ILE A 34 -5.20 2.73 -8.86
CA ILE A 34 -6.09 3.63 -8.12
C ILE A 34 -6.25 3.13 -6.68
N LEU A 35 -5.93 3.99 -5.71
CA LEU A 35 -6.03 3.68 -4.29
C LEU A 35 -7.05 4.59 -3.58
N PRO A 36 -7.77 4.07 -2.59
CA PRO A 36 -7.82 2.68 -2.13
C PRO A 36 -8.43 1.74 -3.17
N LEU A 37 -8.03 0.47 -3.12
CA LEU A 37 -8.55 -0.54 -4.05
C LEU A 37 -10.06 -0.64 -3.91
N GLN A 38 -10.74 -0.63 -5.05
CA GLN A 38 -12.20 -0.71 -5.07
C GLN A 38 -12.67 -2.13 -4.77
N GLU A 39 -13.63 -2.26 -3.86
CA GLU A 39 -14.27 -3.53 -3.61
C GLU A 39 -15.08 -3.95 -4.84
N PRO A 40 -14.90 -5.18 -5.37
CA PRO A 40 -15.72 -5.68 -6.46
C PRO A 40 -17.21 -5.69 -6.08
N ALA A 41 -18.09 -5.44 -7.04
CA ALA A 41 -19.52 -5.50 -6.82
C ALA A 41 -19.93 -6.89 -6.29
N ARG A 42 -20.59 -6.94 -5.16
CA ARG A 42 -21.08 -8.20 -4.58
C ARG A 42 -22.35 -8.64 -5.30
N PRO A 43 -22.45 -9.91 -5.71
CA PRO A 43 -23.69 -10.42 -6.26
C PRO A 43 -24.80 -10.38 -5.20
N LEU A 44 -25.97 -9.90 -5.58
CA LEU A 44 -27.15 -9.92 -4.72
C LEU A 44 -27.63 -11.38 -4.54
N SER A 45 -27.88 -11.78 -3.30
CA SER A 45 -28.50 -13.07 -3.03
C SER A 45 -29.94 -13.06 -3.55
N LYS A 46 -30.31 -14.09 -4.32
CA LYS A 46 -31.68 -14.39 -4.72
C LYS A 46 -32.40 -15.32 -3.75
N VAL A 47 -31.69 -15.78 -2.72
CA VAL A 47 -32.25 -16.67 -1.69
C VAL A 47 -32.96 -15.82 -0.65
N LEU A 48 -34.27 -15.99 -0.54
CA LEU A 48 -35.09 -15.19 0.38
C LEU A 48 -34.99 -15.66 1.84
N ASP A 49 -34.66 -16.94 2.07
CA ASP A 49 -34.47 -17.46 3.42
C ASP A 49 -32.97 -17.41 3.80
N ALA A 50 -32.65 -16.55 4.75
CA ALA A 50 -31.28 -16.34 5.20
C ALA A 50 -30.58 -17.62 5.71
N ARG A 51 -31.33 -18.62 6.19
CA ARG A 51 -30.77 -19.92 6.62
C ARG A 51 -30.18 -20.71 5.49
N ASN A 52 -30.65 -20.48 4.26
CA ASN A 52 -30.23 -21.16 3.05
C ASN A 52 -29.30 -20.28 2.18
N ALA A 53 -29.04 -19.04 2.59
CA ALA A 53 -28.18 -18.13 1.85
C ALA A 53 -26.71 -18.43 2.11
N THR A 54 -25.91 -18.48 1.06
CA THR A 54 -24.44 -18.52 1.16
C THR A 54 -23.92 -17.11 1.37
N VAL A 55 -23.22 -16.89 2.49
CA VAL A 55 -22.58 -15.61 2.77
C VAL A 55 -21.37 -15.46 1.85
N PRO A 56 -21.27 -14.39 1.04
CA PRO A 56 -20.09 -14.18 0.21
C PRO A 56 -18.85 -13.93 1.08
N PRO A 57 -17.65 -14.31 0.62
CA PRO A 57 -16.41 -14.06 1.35
C PRO A 57 -16.23 -12.56 1.58
N ARG A 58 -15.64 -12.21 2.73
CA ARG A 58 -15.29 -10.83 3.03
C ARG A 58 -14.21 -10.36 2.05
N PHE A 59 -14.39 -9.17 1.49
CA PHE A 59 -13.34 -8.55 0.69
C PHE A 59 -12.19 -8.10 1.61
N GLU A 60 -11.00 -8.60 1.32
CA GLU A 60 -9.76 -8.22 2.01
C GLU A 60 -8.71 -7.88 0.96
N VAL A 61 -8.09 -6.72 1.11
CA VAL A 61 -6.95 -6.34 0.28
C VAL A 61 -5.72 -7.08 0.79
N LYS A 62 -5.08 -7.83 -0.10
CA LYS A 62 -3.81 -8.53 0.17
C LYS A 62 -2.75 -8.05 -0.80
N ALA A 63 -1.49 -8.08 -0.36
CA ALA A 63 -0.37 -7.86 -1.26
C ALA A 63 -0.42 -8.88 -2.43
N PRO A 64 0.08 -8.52 -3.63
CA PRO A 64 0.18 -9.47 -4.73
C PRO A 64 0.95 -10.72 -4.34
N ASP A 65 0.56 -11.87 -4.89
CA ASP A 65 1.31 -13.10 -4.67
C ASP A 65 2.76 -12.93 -5.15
N GLY A 66 3.71 -13.36 -4.32
CA GLY A 66 5.13 -13.19 -4.60
C GLY A 66 5.65 -11.76 -4.43
N ALA A 67 4.86 -10.83 -3.93
CA ALA A 67 5.33 -9.48 -3.64
C ALA A 67 6.51 -9.50 -2.64
N PRO A 68 7.61 -8.78 -2.92
CA PRO A 68 8.79 -8.78 -2.06
C PRO A 68 8.53 -8.04 -0.75
N ASN A 69 9.22 -8.44 0.32
CA ASN A 69 9.32 -7.62 1.51
C ASN A 69 10.20 -6.39 1.23
N VAL A 70 9.85 -5.25 1.82
CA VAL A 70 10.60 -4.00 1.69
C VAL A 70 11.10 -3.60 3.06
N VAL A 71 12.42 -3.50 3.21
CA VAL A 71 13.08 -3.04 4.45
C VAL A 71 13.89 -1.80 4.12
N ILE A 72 13.61 -0.69 4.81
CA ILE A 72 14.37 0.56 4.69
C ILE A 72 15.10 0.77 6.01
N VAL A 73 16.43 0.80 5.95
CA VAL A 73 17.29 1.13 7.11
C VAL A 73 17.86 2.52 6.88
N LEU A 74 17.35 3.50 7.64
CA LEU A 74 17.83 4.88 7.59
C LEU A 74 18.72 5.14 8.79
N ILE A 75 20.04 5.18 8.55
CA ILE A 75 21.04 5.45 9.58
C ILE A 75 21.11 6.96 9.80
N ASP A 76 20.90 7.38 11.04
CA ASP A 76 20.87 8.79 11.43
C ASP A 76 22.29 9.32 11.64
N ASP A 77 22.54 10.54 11.18
CA ASP A 77 23.81 11.27 11.34
C ASP A 77 25.07 10.54 10.84
N MET A 78 24.92 9.62 9.88
CA MET A 78 26.05 8.94 9.27
C MET A 78 26.33 9.49 7.87
N GLY A 79 27.51 10.09 7.71
CA GLY A 79 27.97 10.59 6.40
C GLY A 79 28.45 9.49 5.46
N PHE A 80 28.53 9.80 4.18
CA PHE A 80 28.99 8.91 3.11
C PHE A 80 30.33 8.23 3.38
N GLY A 81 31.30 8.98 3.90
CA GLY A 81 32.67 8.50 4.14
C GLY A 81 32.86 7.74 5.47
N VAL A 82 31.79 7.37 6.18
CA VAL A 82 31.89 6.70 7.49
C VAL A 82 32.04 5.18 7.36
N PRO A 83 31.17 4.45 6.62
CA PRO A 83 31.24 2.99 6.57
C PRO A 83 32.32 2.46 5.64
N THR A 84 32.86 1.29 5.93
CA THR A 84 33.82 0.57 5.09
C THR A 84 33.32 0.31 3.68
N ALA A 85 32.03 0.15 3.47
CA ALA A 85 31.39 -0.01 2.17
C ALA A 85 31.73 1.14 1.18
N PHE A 86 32.06 2.33 1.68
CA PHE A 86 32.47 3.50 0.91
C PHE A 86 33.90 3.94 1.23
N GLY A 87 34.72 3.08 1.80
CA GLY A 87 36.13 3.36 2.11
C GLY A 87 36.35 4.09 3.43
N GLY A 88 35.36 4.18 4.29
CA GLY A 88 35.44 4.82 5.59
C GLY A 88 36.09 3.94 6.67
N PRO A 89 36.38 4.51 7.85
CA PRO A 89 37.10 3.84 8.92
C PRO A 89 36.23 2.91 9.79
N VAL A 90 34.89 2.98 9.68
CA VAL A 90 34.00 2.20 10.53
C VAL A 90 33.60 0.90 9.84
N SER A 91 34.02 -0.23 10.44
CA SER A 91 33.67 -1.56 9.97
C SER A 91 32.17 -1.84 10.13
N MET A 92 31.49 -2.10 9.02
CA MET A 92 30.06 -2.43 8.99
C MET A 92 29.84 -3.66 8.09
N PRO A 93 30.15 -4.87 8.57
CA PRO A 93 30.22 -6.08 7.72
C PRO A 93 28.91 -6.43 7.02
N THR A 94 27.77 -6.16 7.63
CA THR A 94 26.46 -6.35 6.96
C THR A 94 26.28 -5.38 5.82
N LEU A 95 26.68 -4.13 5.97
CA LEU A 95 26.61 -3.14 4.91
C LEU A 95 27.58 -3.48 3.78
N ASP A 96 28.78 -3.96 4.10
CA ASP A 96 29.77 -4.44 3.16
C ASP A 96 29.23 -5.61 2.33
N ALA A 97 28.58 -6.58 2.98
CA ALA A 97 27.95 -7.70 2.30
C ALA A 97 26.81 -7.26 1.36
N LEU A 98 25.94 -6.33 1.79
CA LEU A 98 24.92 -5.74 0.95
C LEU A 98 25.51 -4.99 -0.24
N ALA A 99 26.57 -4.23 -0.03
CA ALA A 99 27.27 -3.50 -1.09
C ALA A 99 27.93 -4.42 -2.15
N GLN A 100 28.31 -5.64 -1.75
CA GLN A 100 28.86 -6.65 -2.67
C GLN A 100 27.79 -7.37 -3.49
N GLN A 101 26.58 -7.51 -2.94
CA GLN A 101 25.49 -8.25 -3.56
C GLN A 101 24.44 -7.37 -4.25
N GLY A 102 24.48 -6.07 -4.01
CA GLY A 102 23.50 -5.12 -4.49
C GLY A 102 24.10 -3.93 -5.22
N LEU A 103 23.28 -2.90 -5.40
CA LEU A 103 23.69 -1.64 -6.00
C LEU A 103 24.26 -0.71 -4.92
N ARG A 104 25.37 -0.06 -5.23
CA ARG A 104 26.02 0.93 -4.40
C ARG A 104 26.04 2.28 -5.14
N TYR A 105 25.24 3.22 -4.65
CA TYR A 105 25.20 4.57 -5.24
C TYR A 105 26.31 5.44 -4.64
N ASN A 106 27.12 6.04 -5.48
CA ASN A 106 28.19 6.97 -5.10
C ASN A 106 27.84 8.44 -5.37
N ASN A 107 26.66 8.69 -5.93
CA ASN A 107 26.13 10.02 -6.17
C ASN A 107 24.67 10.07 -5.67
N PHE A 108 24.50 10.02 -4.36
CA PHE A 108 23.21 10.03 -3.68
C PHE A 108 23.19 11.17 -2.67
N HIS A 109 22.25 12.08 -2.82
CA HIS A 109 22.12 13.26 -1.98
C HIS A 109 20.89 13.18 -1.09
N THR A 110 21.06 13.59 0.15
CA THR A 110 19.98 13.80 1.12
C THR A 110 19.91 15.29 1.45
N THR A 111 18.91 15.69 2.24
CA THR A 111 18.94 17.00 2.87
C THR A 111 19.97 17.03 4.00
N ALA A 112 20.32 18.22 4.48
CA ALA A 112 21.28 18.37 5.58
C ALA A 112 20.73 17.97 6.96
N LEU A 113 19.43 17.69 7.07
CA LEU A 113 18.73 17.48 8.35
C LEU A 113 17.86 16.21 8.32
N CYS A 114 17.63 15.65 9.50
CA CYS A 114 16.89 14.38 9.66
C CYS A 114 15.41 14.48 9.26
N SER A 115 14.60 15.42 9.79
CA SER A 115 13.18 15.50 9.45
C SER A 115 12.92 15.76 7.97
N PRO A 116 13.60 16.69 7.29
CA PRO A 116 13.45 16.90 5.86
C PRO A 116 13.82 15.67 5.02
N THR A 117 14.92 14.97 5.36
CA THR A 117 15.33 13.74 4.67
C THR A 117 14.27 12.64 4.84
N ARG A 118 13.76 12.45 6.06
CA ARG A 118 12.71 11.46 6.36
C ARG A 118 11.44 11.75 5.60
N ALA A 119 11.00 13.00 5.59
CA ALA A 119 9.82 13.45 4.86
C ALA A 119 9.97 13.23 3.34
N ALA A 120 11.11 13.58 2.76
CA ALA A 120 11.39 13.36 1.34
C ALA A 120 11.42 11.87 0.98
N LEU A 121 12.09 11.04 1.79
CA LEU A 121 12.18 9.59 1.57
C LEU A 121 10.79 8.93 1.57
N LYS A 122 9.95 9.25 2.56
CA LYS A 122 8.65 8.61 2.72
C LYS A 122 7.59 9.15 1.77
N SER A 123 7.70 10.39 1.32
CA SER A 123 6.72 11.00 0.42
C SER A 123 7.08 10.93 -1.06
N GLY A 124 8.37 10.69 -1.38
CA GLY A 124 8.88 10.82 -2.75
C GLY A 124 8.82 12.25 -3.28
N ARG A 125 8.69 13.24 -2.40
CA ARG A 125 8.52 14.67 -2.75
C ARG A 125 9.63 15.51 -2.16
N ASN A 126 9.84 16.70 -2.73
CA ASN A 126 10.69 17.69 -2.09
C ASN A 126 10.14 18.02 -0.69
N HIS A 127 11.02 18.04 0.30
CA HIS A 127 10.66 18.22 1.71
C HIS A 127 9.92 19.55 1.99
N GLN A 128 10.22 20.61 1.27
CA GLN A 128 9.52 21.88 1.40
C GLN A 128 8.08 21.80 0.89
N THR A 129 7.82 21.04 -0.18
CA THR A 129 6.45 20.86 -0.70
C THR A 129 5.56 20.07 0.24
N VAL A 130 6.16 19.36 1.20
CA VAL A 130 5.45 18.65 2.27
C VAL A 130 5.63 19.33 3.63
N ASN A 131 5.93 20.64 3.64
CA ASN A 131 6.04 21.48 4.83
C ASN A 131 7.15 21.09 5.82
N MET A 132 8.19 20.39 5.38
CA MET A 132 9.29 19.94 6.23
C MET A 132 10.60 20.63 5.83
N GLY A 133 10.61 21.98 5.80
CA GLY A 133 11.80 22.78 5.45
C GLY A 133 12.94 22.62 6.44
N PHE A 134 12.63 22.40 7.71
CA PHE A 134 13.57 22.20 8.82
C PHE A 134 13.17 20.98 9.67
N ILE A 135 13.94 20.72 10.74
CA ILE A 135 13.52 19.79 11.78
C ILE A 135 12.26 20.31 12.48
N THR A 136 11.50 19.41 13.06
CA THR A 136 10.18 19.74 13.63
C THR A 136 10.24 20.77 14.74
N GLU A 137 11.35 20.86 15.48
CA GLU A 137 11.60 21.81 16.57
C GLU A 137 11.84 23.25 16.07
N LEU A 138 12.25 23.41 14.81
CA LEU A 138 12.48 24.69 14.16
C LEU A 138 11.36 25.05 13.17
N ALA A 139 10.22 24.38 13.27
CA ALA A 139 9.07 24.68 12.44
C ALA A 139 8.60 26.12 12.64
N THR A 140 8.14 26.72 11.54
CA THR A 140 7.63 28.09 11.51
C THR A 140 6.16 28.11 11.07
N GLY A 141 5.48 29.25 11.18
CA GLY A 141 4.14 29.41 10.61
C GLY A 141 4.11 29.61 9.09
N LEU A 142 5.27 29.58 8.42
CA LEU A 142 5.38 29.87 7.00
C LEU A 142 5.20 28.62 6.13
N PRO A 143 4.58 28.74 4.94
CA PRO A 143 4.45 27.64 3.98
C PRO A 143 5.80 27.01 3.67
N GLY A 144 5.82 25.69 3.52
CA GLY A 144 7.03 24.90 3.28
C GLY A 144 7.84 24.58 4.53
N SER A 145 7.52 25.15 5.70
CA SER A 145 8.30 24.99 6.93
C SER A 145 7.44 24.87 8.20
N THR A 146 6.18 24.49 8.06
CA THR A 146 5.26 24.37 9.21
C THR A 146 5.52 23.14 10.08
N GLY A 147 6.35 22.21 9.65
CA GLY A 147 6.57 20.92 10.34
C GLY A 147 5.35 19.99 10.30
N GLN A 148 4.32 20.34 9.54
CA GLN A 148 3.09 19.59 9.43
C GLN A 148 2.94 19.01 8.01
N ILE A 149 3.27 17.72 7.85
CA ILE A 149 3.08 17.02 6.58
C ILE A 149 1.58 16.97 6.27
N PRO A 150 1.14 17.44 5.08
CA PRO A 150 -0.26 17.37 4.69
C PRO A 150 -0.78 15.94 4.57
N ASN A 151 -2.01 15.69 5.00
CA ASN A 151 -2.63 14.36 4.89
C ASN A 151 -2.71 13.86 3.44
N ALA A 152 -2.76 14.76 2.46
CA ALA A 152 -2.79 14.43 1.03
C ALA A 152 -1.42 14.00 0.46
N THR A 153 -0.39 13.90 1.28
CA THR A 153 0.99 13.59 0.82
C THR A 153 1.14 12.15 0.33
N ALA A 154 0.27 11.24 0.73
CA ALA A 154 0.30 9.81 0.40
C ALA A 154 1.66 9.17 0.74
N PRO A 155 2.00 8.99 2.03
CA PRO A 155 3.28 8.41 2.42
C PRO A 155 3.44 6.99 1.90
N LEU A 156 4.69 6.57 1.67
CA LEU A 156 5.03 5.23 1.17
C LEU A 156 4.35 4.11 1.97
N ALA A 157 4.37 4.20 3.30
CA ALA A 157 3.74 3.18 4.15
C ALA A 157 2.23 3.11 3.93
N GLU A 158 1.54 4.25 3.79
CA GLU A 158 0.11 4.27 3.47
C GLU A 158 -0.17 3.66 2.09
N THR A 159 0.64 3.99 1.10
CA THR A 159 0.53 3.41 -0.25
C THR A 159 0.69 1.90 -0.22
N LEU A 160 1.68 1.39 0.52
CA LEU A 160 1.89 -0.06 0.68
C LEU A 160 0.74 -0.72 1.47
N ARG A 161 0.29 -0.10 2.56
CA ARG A 161 -0.83 -0.59 3.36
C ARG A 161 -2.11 -0.71 2.55
N LEU A 162 -2.43 0.30 1.75
CA LEU A 162 -3.58 0.29 0.83
C LEU A 162 -3.45 -0.78 -0.27
N ASN A 163 -2.25 -1.27 -0.54
CA ASN A 163 -1.97 -2.41 -1.41
C ASN A 163 -1.90 -3.76 -0.68
N GLY A 164 -2.21 -3.79 0.61
CA GLY A 164 -2.31 -5.01 1.41
C GLY A 164 -1.01 -5.49 2.06
N TYR A 165 0.01 -4.63 2.14
CA TYR A 165 1.19 -4.91 2.96
C TYR A 165 0.91 -4.64 4.44
N ALA A 166 1.49 -5.44 5.31
CA ALA A 166 1.66 -5.07 6.71
C ALA A 166 2.84 -4.10 6.84
N THR A 167 2.69 -3.04 7.63
CA THR A 167 3.66 -1.95 7.70
C THR A 167 4.09 -1.69 9.15
N ALA A 168 5.37 -1.45 9.36
CA ALA A 168 5.91 -1.14 10.68
C ALA A 168 7.05 -0.13 10.60
N ALA A 169 7.17 0.74 11.62
CA ALA A 169 8.29 1.64 11.80
C ALA A 169 8.90 1.41 13.18
N PHE A 170 10.23 1.46 13.26
CA PHE A 170 10.97 1.29 14.53
C PHE A 170 12.08 2.33 14.61
N GLY A 171 12.33 2.85 15.81
CA GLY A 171 13.37 3.81 16.05
C GLY A 171 12.93 5.28 15.90
N LYS A 172 13.84 6.14 15.46
CA LYS A 172 13.60 7.59 15.40
C LYS A 172 12.58 7.94 14.30
N TRP A 173 11.52 8.65 14.70
CA TRP A 173 10.49 9.16 13.78
C TRP A 173 10.81 10.58 13.28
N HIS A 174 10.83 11.56 14.14
CA HIS A 174 11.22 12.95 13.92
C HIS A 174 10.45 13.70 12.82
N GLU A 175 9.15 13.43 12.68
CA GLU A 175 8.27 14.08 11.71
C GLU A 175 6.93 14.46 12.30
N THR A 176 6.78 14.35 13.60
CA THR A 176 5.64 14.89 14.35
C THR A 176 6.00 16.31 14.78
N ALA A 177 5.15 17.28 14.46
CA ALA A 177 5.36 18.65 14.90
C ALA A 177 5.50 18.72 16.43
N ALA A 178 6.37 19.59 16.94
CA ALA A 178 6.70 19.62 18.36
C ALA A 178 5.47 19.75 19.27
N TRP A 179 4.49 20.52 18.87
CA TRP A 179 3.21 20.71 19.62
C TRP A 179 2.25 19.52 19.49
N GLU A 180 2.50 18.57 18.59
CA GLU A 180 1.74 17.31 18.45
C GLU A 180 2.43 16.12 19.16
N ALA A 181 3.64 16.33 19.68
CA ALA A 181 4.46 15.28 20.31
C ALA A 181 4.11 15.09 21.79
N SER A 182 2.81 14.98 22.12
CA SER A 182 2.35 14.74 23.49
C SER A 182 1.49 13.49 23.58
N VAL A 183 1.38 12.92 24.78
CA VAL A 183 0.49 11.76 25.05
C VAL A 183 -0.99 12.08 24.89
N ALA A 184 -1.35 13.35 24.83
CA ALA A 184 -2.72 13.81 24.59
C ALA A 184 -3.04 14.01 23.09
N GLY A 185 -2.03 13.87 22.21
CA GLY A 185 -2.18 14.15 20.79
C GLY A 185 -2.12 15.65 20.46
N PRO A 186 -2.56 16.05 19.25
CA PRO A 186 -3.17 15.20 18.22
C PRO A 186 -2.20 14.17 17.62
N PHE A 187 -2.72 13.04 17.15
CA PHE A 187 -1.90 11.93 16.64
C PHE A 187 -1.81 11.88 15.13
N ASP A 188 -2.25 12.92 14.42
CA ASP A 188 -2.42 12.92 12.96
C ASP A 188 -1.12 12.71 12.17
N ARG A 189 0.02 13.07 12.75
CA ARG A 189 1.35 12.94 12.13
C ARG A 189 2.25 11.94 12.83
N TRP A 190 1.67 11.15 13.72
CA TRP A 190 2.35 9.99 14.31
C TRP A 190 2.43 8.86 13.29
N PRO A 191 3.37 7.91 13.46
CA PRO A 191 3.56 6.82 12.48
C PRO A 191 2.28 6.09 12.10
N THR A 192 1.39 5.81 13.05
CA THR A 192 0.12 5.11 12.80
C THR A 192 -0.85 5.88 11.91
N ARG A 193 -0.73 7.20 11.81
CA ARG A 193 -1.52 8.02 10.89
C ARG A 193 -0.79 8.33 9.59
N GLN A 194 0.44 7.83 9.46
CA GLN A 194 1.25 7.92 8.24
C GLN A 194 1.36 6.56 7.53
N GLY A 195 0.44 5.64 7.83
CA GLY A 195 0.30 4.36 7.16
C GLY A 195 1.03 3.18 7.80
N PHE A 196 1.61 3.35 8.98
CA PHE A 196 2.20 2.24 9.72
C PHE A 196 1.20 1.58 10.65
N ASP A 197 1.07 0.26 10.57
CA ASP A 197 0.21 -0.53 11.46
C ASP A 197 0.82 -0.64 12.87
N LYS A 198 2.15 -0.55 12.96
CA LYS A 198 2.91 -0.67 14.23
C LYS A 198 4.10 0.28 14.25
N PHE A 199 4.47 0.74 15.45
CA PHE A 199 5.73 1.44 15.72
C PHE A 199 6.09 1.32 17.22
#